data_9c5eb7331b4c261cc47a94ae43aad069
#
_entry.id   9c5eb7331b4c261cc47a94ae43aad069
#
_cell.length_a   1.000
_cell.length_b   1.000
_cell.length_c   1.000
_cell.angle_alpha   90.00
_cell.angle_beta   90.00
_cell.angle_gamma   90.00
#
_symmetry.space_group_name_H-M   'P 1'
#
loop_
_entity.id
_entity.type
_entity.pdbx_description
1 polymer ?
#
loop_
_entity_poly.entity_id
_entity_poly.type
_entity_poly.pdbx_seq_one_letter_code
_entity_poly.pdbx_strand_id
1 'polypeptide(L)'
;MKIERISNRHNRQEYLECVSELMGNSNVPDVDIFYNRVMANDPNYITYVYILEKRIVATSAILYEHKLRYVQPKAYIEDVAVHPDHRGNGYGRSMVSYCYEEAKRRNAYKVVLSCSDALIPYYKSLGFEKENNFMIKY
;
A
#
# COMPACT_ATOMS: atom_id res chain seq x y z
N MET A 1 1.62 -18.68 -3.62
CA MET A 1 1.89 -17.28 -3.25
C MET A 1 1.82 -16.42 -4.50
N LYS A 2 1.00 -15.40 -4.47
CA LYS A 2 0.82 -14.55 -5.64
C LYS A 2 0.46 -13.13 -5.21
N ILE A 3 1.20 -12.15 -5.72
CA ILE A 3 0.85 -10.73 -5.58
C ILE A 3 0.45 -10.22 -6.96
N GLU A 4 -0.70 -9.59 -7.05
CA GLU A 4 -1.22 -9.08 -8.31
C GLU A 4 -2.05 -7.82 -8.10
N ARG A 5 -2.25 -7.07 -9.18
CA ARG A 5 -3.10 -5.88 -9.16
C ARG A 5 -4.54 -6.28 -8.83
N ILE A 6 -5.20 -5.51 -7.96
CA ILE A 6 -6.61 -5.74 -7.64
C ILE A 6 -7.49 -5.59 -8.90
N SER A 7 -8.51 -6.43 -9.01
CA SER A 7 -9.47 -6.40 -10.10
C SER A 7 -10.83 -6.93 -9.65
N ASN A 8 -11.83 -6.85 -10.52
CA ASN A 8 -13.20 -7.30 -10.24
C ASN A 8 -13.31 -8.80 -9.90
N ARG A 9 -12.31 -9.59 -10.25
CA ARG A 9 -12.29 -11.02 -9.93
C ARG A 9 -11.95 -11.32 -8.46
N HIS A 10 -11.44 -10.32 -7.74
CA HIS A 10 -11.06 -10.48 -6.34
C HIS A 10 -12.27 -10.30 -5.43
N ASN A 11 -12.27 -10.98 -4.29
CA ASN A 11 -13.34 -10.86 -3.31
C ASN A 11 -13.25 -9.51 -2.59
N ARG A 12 -14.27 -8.69 -2.79
CA ARG A 12 -14.36 -7.35 -2.19
C ARG A 12 -14.31 -7.40 -0.68
N GLN A 13 -15.06 -8.29 -0.05
CA GLN A 13 -15.14 -8.38 1.41
C GLN A 13 -13.78 -8.73 2.03
N GLU A 14 -13.03 -9.63 1.42
CA GLU A 14 -11.69 -9.98 1.88
C GLU A 14 -10.73 -8.78 1.83
N TYR A 15 -10.81 -7.97 0.76
CA TYR A 15 -10.05 -6.73 0.67
C TYR A 15 -10.41 -5.77 1.81
N LEU A 16 -11.71 -5.56 2.05
CA LEU A 16 -12.20 -4.66 3.09
C LEU A 16 -11.77 -5.10 4.49
N GLU A 17 -11.73 -6.40 4.74
CA GLU A 17 -11.24 -6.97 6.00
C GLU A 17 -9.75 -6.65 6.22
N CYS A 18 -8.94 -6.64 5.17
CA CYS A 18 -7.53 -6.26 5.26
C CYS A 18 -7.36 -4.79 5.66
N VAL A 19 -8.15 -3.88 5.09
CA VAL A 19 -7.99 -2.43 5.30
C VAL A 19 -8.82 -1.88 6.45
N SER A 20 -9.66 -2.68 7.09
CA SER A 20 -10.60 -2.23 8.13
C SER A 20 -9.93 -1.46 9.26
N GLU A 21 -8.75 -1.87 9.71
CA GLU A 21 -8.03 -1.19 10.78
C GLU A 21 -7.38 0.13 10.33
N LEU A 22 -7.00 0.24 9.07
CA LEU A 22 -6.48 1.49 8.52
C LEU A 22 -7.55 2.59 8.54
N MET A 23 -8.81 2.20 8.45
CA MET A 23 -9.93 3.12 8.43
C MET A 23 -10.37 3.53 9.84
N GLY A 24 -9.78 2.92 10.89
CA GLY A 24 -10.10 3.20 12.28
C GLY A 24 -11.50 2.74 12.69
N ASN A 25 -11.85 2.93 13.97
CA ASN A 25 -13.19 2.66 14.50
C ASN A 25 -14.20 3.77 14.15
N SER A 26 -13.82 4.74 13.34
CA SER A 26 -14.79 5.69 12.84
C SER A 26 -15.79 4.95 11.97
N ASN A 27 -17.06 5.24 12.15
CA ASN A 27 -18.09 4.91 11.19
C ASN A 27 -17.64 5.48 9.85
N VAL A 28 -16.87 4.70 9.10
CA VAL A 28 -16.46 5.11 7.75
C VAL A 28 -17.73 4.99 6.93
N PRO A 29 -18.37 6.13 6.57
CA PRO A 29 -19.66 6.08 5.91
C PRO A 29 -19.58 5.39 4.56
N ASP A 30 -18.35 5.09 4.05
CA ASP A 30 -18.23 4.68 2.68
C ASP A 30 -17.00 3.84 2.38
N VAL A 31 -17.03 2.63 2.91
CA VAL A 31 -16.18 1.54 2.42
C VAL A 31 -16.37 1.38 0.91
N ASP A 32 -17.57 1.67 0.41
CA ASP A 32 -17.89 1.62 -1.02
C ASP A 32 -17.17 2.71 -1.81
N ILE A 33 -17.12 3.94 -1.32
CA ILE A 33 -16.36 5.01 -1.97
C ILE A 33 -14.88 4.66 -2.02
N PHE A 34 -14.32 4.14 -0.94
CA PHE A 34 -12.92 3.72 -0.91
C PHE A 34 -12.67 2.59 -1.91
N TYR A 35 -13.51 1.56 -1.91
CA TYR A 35 -13.38 0.45 -2.85
C TYR A 35 -13.51 0.93 -4.30
N ASN A 36 -14.46 1.79 -4.59
CA ASN A 36 -14.64 2.35 -5.93
C ASN A 36 -13.43 3.16 -6.37
N ARG A 37 -12.78 3.90 -5.45
CA ARG A 37 -11.53 4.60 -5.73
C ARG A 37 -10.40 3.63 -6.05
N VAL A 38 -10.28 2.55 -5.28
CA VAL A 38 -9.28 1.49 -5.50
C VAL A 38 -9.49 0.81 -6.86
N MET A 39 -10.75 0.67 -7.28
CA MET A 39 -11.11 0.06 -8.54
C MET A 39 -11.12 1.06 -9.71
N ALA A 40 -10.98 2.36 -9.44
CA ALA A 40 -10.80 3.35 -10.49
C ALA A 40 -9.52 3.04 -11.27
N ASN A 41 -9.59 3.14 -12.58
CA ASN A 41 -8.45 2.82 -13.44
C ASN A 41 -7.48 4.02 -13.52
N ASP A 42 -6.96 4.44 -12.37
CA ASP A 42 -5.98 5.53 -12.28
C ASP A 42 -4.56 4.96 -12.50
N PRO A 43 -3.85 5.40 -13.55
CA PRO A 43 -2.50 4.91 -13.82
C PRO A 43 -1.48 5.34 -12.77
N ASN A 44 -1.79 6.35 -11.96
CA ASN A 44 -0.91 6.87 -10.92
C ASN A 44 -1.22 6.33 -9.51
N TYR A 45 -2.29 5.55 -9.36
CA TYR A 45 -2.64 4.93 -8.08
C TYR A 45 -3.04 3.47 -8.31
N ILE A 46 -2.19 2.55 -7.90
CA ILE A 46 -2.37 1.13 -8.19
C ILE A 46 -2.35 0.33 -6.89
N THR A 47 -3.41 -0.44 -6.67
CA THR A 47 -3.53 -1.33 -5.51
C THR A 47 -3.17 -2.76 -5.90
N TYR A 48 -2.37 -3.40 -5.06
CA TYR A 48 -1.97 -4.80 -5.17
C TYR A 48 -2.51 -5.60 -4.00
N VAL A 49 -2.76 -6.88 -4.25
CA VAL A 49 -3.26 -7.82 -3.26
C VAL A 49 -2.38 -9.07 -3.24
N TYR A 50 -2.18 -9.61 -2.03
CA TYR A 50 -1.48 -10.87 -1.82
C TYR A 50 -2.51 -11.98 -1.68
N ILE A 51 -2.42 -12.97 -2.56
CA ILE A 51 -3.34 -14.10 -2.60
C ILE A 51 -2.65 -15.32 -2.00
N LEU A 52 -3.27 -15.88 -0.97
CA LEU A 52 -2.87 -17.12 -0.33
C LEU A 52 -4.09 -18.05 -0.32
N GLU A 53 -3.95 -19.26 -0.88
CA GLU A 53 -5.04 -20.23 -0.94
C GLU A 53 -6.36 -19.64 -1.48
N LYS A 54 -6.25 -18.87 -2.56
CA LYS A 54 -7.35 -18.17 -3.24
C LYS A 54 -8.01 -17.05 -2.43
N ARG A 55 -7.42 -16.63 -1.31
CA ARG A 55 -7.94 -15.54 -0.46
C ARG A 55 -6.98 -14.36 -0.40
N ILE A 56 -7.52 -13.15 -0.30
CA ILE A 56 -6.73 -11.96 -0.05
C ILE A 56 -6.33 -11.94 1.42
N VAL A 57 -5.02 -11.91 1.69
CA VAL A 57 -4.48 -11.86 3.05
C VAL A 57 -3.74 -10.57 3.35
N ALA A 58 -3.34 -9.81 2.34
CA ALA A 58 -2.67 -8.52 2.51
C ALA A 58 -2.90 -7.64 1.28
N THR A 59 -2.69 -6.34 1.46
CA THR A 59 -2.81 -5.36 0.40
C THR A 59 -1.85 -4.21 0.61
N SER A 60 -1.51 -3.52 -0.46
CA SER A 60 -0.79 -2.25 -0.45
C SER A 60 -1.05 -1.51 -1.76
N ALA A 61 -0.79 -0.21 -1.77
CA ALA A 61 -0.93 0.61 -2.97
C ALA A 61 0.35 1.38 -3.25
N ILE A 62 0.52 1.78 -4.51
CA ILE A 62 1.57 2.70 -4.93
C ILE A 62 0.91 3.92 -5.55
N LEU A 63 1.26 5.10 -5.05
CA LEU A 63 0.93 6.38 -5.64
C LEU A 63 2.16 6.94 -6.35
N TYR A 64 2.04 7.21 -7.63
CA TYR A 64 3.11 7.83 -8.43
C TYR A 64 2.88 9.34 -8.53
N GLU A 65 3.86 10.12 -8.07
CA GLU A 65 3.85 11.58 -8.15
C GLU A 65 4.87 12.04 -9.18
N HIS A 66 4.41 12.80 -10.18
CA HIS A 66 5.27 13.37 -11.21
C HIS A 66 5.68 14.79 -10.84
N LYS A 67 7.00 15.01 -10.73
CA LYS A 67 7.59 16.31 -10.41
C LYS A 67 8.12 16.98 -11.66
N LEU A 68 7.96 18.29 -11.78
CA LEU A 68 8.52 19.05 -12.90
C LEU A 68 10.04 18.91 -13.02
N ARG A 69 10.71 18.74 -11.87
CA ARG A 69 12.18 18.68 -11.81
C ARG A 69 12.75 17.37 -12.32
N TYR A 70 11.97 16.29 -12.31
CA TYR A 70 12.44 14.94 -12.62
C TYR A 70 11.58 14.30 -13.70
N VAL A 71 12.24 13.63 -14.64
CA VAL A 71 11.53 12.84 -15.66
C VAL A 71 10.86 11.62 -15.02
N GLN A 72 11.54 11.01 -14.05
CA GLN A 72 11.05 9.85 -13.34
C GLN A 72 10.08 10.24 -12.21
N PRO A 73 9.05 9.44 -11.94
CA PRO A 73 8.14 9.70 -10.83
C PRO A 73 8.79 9.39 -9.49
N LYS A 74 8.24 9.99 -8.43
CA LYS A 74 8.43 9.58 -7.05
C LYS A 74 7.28 8.63 -6.70
N ALA A 75 7.59 7.51 -6.08
CA ALA A 75 6.59 6.53 -5.67
C ALA A 75 6.34 6.60 -4.16
N TYR A 76 5.08 6.57 -3.77
CA TYR A 76 4.65 6.43 -2.38
C TYR A 76 4.04 5.05 -2.19
N ILE A 77 4.50 4.33 -1.18
CA ILE A 77 3.83 3.11 -0.73
C ILE A 77 2.77 3.51 0.29
N GLU A 78 1.53 3.14 0.01
CA GLU A 78 0.36 3.55 0.78
C GLU A 78 -0.45 2.34 1.23
N ASP A 79 -1.19 2.50 2.32
CA ASP A 79 -2.23 1.56 2.76
C ASP A 79 -1.74 0.11 2.89
N VAL A 80 -0.55 -0.09 3.46
CA VAL A 80 -0.04 -1.42 3.75
C VAL A 80 -0.86 -2.05 4.87
N ALA A 81 -1.54 -3.14 4.57
CA ALA A 81 -2.41 -3.81 5.52
C ALA A 81 -2.37 -5.33 5.36
N VAL A 82 -2.42 -6.03 6.49
CA VAL A 82 -2.49 -7.50 6.55
C VAL A 82 -3.76 -7.88 7.29
N HIS A 83 -4.49 -8.85 6.74
CA HIS A 83 -5.68 -9.38 7.41
C HIS A 83 -5.34 -9.80 8.84
N PRO A 84 -6.17 -9.46 9.85
CA PRO A 84 -5.86 -9.74 11.26
C PRO A 84 -5.47 -11.18 11.56
N ASP A 85 -6.12 -12.15 10.90
CA ASP A 85 -5.88 -13.57 11.10
C ASP A 85 -4.57 -14.07 10.47
N HIS A 86 -3.91 -13.23 9.68
CA HIS A 86 -2.70 -13.61 8.92
C HIS A 86 -1.46 -12.80 9.30
N ARG A 87 -1.54 -12.02 10.38
CA ARG A 87 -0.41 -11.23 10.87
C ARG A 87 0.71 -12.11 11.44
N GLY A 88 1.92 -11.56 11.47
CA GLY A 88 3.08 -12.28 11.99
C GLY A 88 3.70 -13.28 11.04
N ASN A 89 3.27 -13.34 9.79
CA ASN A 89 3.75 -14.28 8.77
C ASN A 89 4.62 -13.62 7.68
N GLY A 90 4.92 -12.32 7.82
CA GLY A 90 5.75 -11.62 6.85
C GLY A 90 5.05 -11.12 5.59
N TYR A 91 3.73 -11.16 5.53
CA TYR A 91 2.99 -10.71 4.33
C TYR A 91 3.11 -9.20 4.10
N GLY A 92 3.13 -8.40 5.17
CA GLY A 92 3.36 -6.96 5.06
C GLY A 92 4.73 -6.64 4.47
N ARG A 93 5.76 -7.34 4.92
CA ARG A 93 7.13 -7.24 4.36
C ARG A 93 7.13 -7.60 2.87
N SER A 94 6.46 -8.68 2.50
CA SER A 94 6.36 -9.10 1.10
C SER A 94 5.65 -8.05 0.25
N MET A 95 4.59 -7.43 0.76
CA MET A 95 3.88 -6.36 0.06
C MET A 95 4.76 -5.13 -0.15
N VAL A 96 5.46 -4.67 0.87
CA VAL A 96 6.37 -3.51 0.77
C VAL A 96 7.48 -3.79 -0.22
N SER A 97 8.10 -4.96 -0.15
CA SER A 97 9.17 -5.36 -1.08
C SER A 97 8.66 -5.44 -2.52
N TYR A 98 7.49 -5.99 -2.73
CA TYR A 98 6.86 -6.05 -4.05
C TYR A 98 6.60 -4.64 -4.61
N CYS A 99 6.02 -3.76 -3.81
CA CYS A 99 5.75 -2.38 -4.23
C CYS A 99 7.04 -1.63 -4.56
N TYR A 100 8.10 -1.83 -3.77
CA TYR A 100 9.42 -1.25 -4.05
C TYR A 100 9.93 -1.70 -5.43
N GLU A 101 9.89 -3.00 -5.71
CA GLU A 101 10.37 -3.53 -6.98
C GLU A 101 9.52 -3.05 -8.18
N GLU A 102 8.19 -2.97 -8.00
CA GLU A 102 7.31 -2.40 -9.04
C GLU A 102 7.61 -0.94 -9.31
N ALA A 103 7.82 -0.14 -8.25
CA ALA A 103 8.19 1.26 -8.40
C ALA A 103 9.52 1.42 -9.15
N LYS A 104 10.51 0.57 -8.86
CA LYS A 104 11.79 0.56 -9.56
C LYS A 104 11.63 0.17 -11.03
N ARG A 105 10.78 -0.79 -11.33
CA ARG A 105 10.48 -1.16 -12.74
C ARG A 105 9.87 -0.01 -13.54
N ARG A 106 9.13 0.88 -12.88
CA ARG A 106 8.60 2.11 -13.47
C ARG A 106 9.57 3.28 -13.41
N ASN A 107 10.83 3.04 -13.09
CA ASN A 107 11.90 4.04 -13.02
C ASN A 107 11.65 5.13 -11.98
N ALA A 108 10.98 4.83 -10.87
CA ALA A 108 10.86 5.79 -9.78
C ALA A 108 12.25 6.21 -9.29
N TYR A 109 12.48 7.53 -9.17
CA TYR A 109 13.78 8.01 -8.69
C TYR A 109 13.95 7.81 -7.19
N LYS A 110 12.87 7.72 -6.44
CA LYS A 110 12.87 7.27 -5.05
C LYS A 110 11.51 6.71 -4.64
N VAL A 111 11.52 5.86 -3.63
CA VAL A 111 10.32 5.25 -3.04
C VAL A 111 10.22 5.71 -1.59
N VAL A 112 9.09 6.27 -1.21
CA VAL A 112 8.85 6.83 0.11
C VAL A 112 7.61 6.23 0.74
N LEU A 113 7.52 6.31 2.06
CA LEU A 113 6.32 5.99 2.83
C LEU A 113 6.29 6.81 4.11
N SER A 114 5.11 6.94 4.69
CA SER A 114 4.93 7.52 6.02
C SER A 114 4.59 6.42 7.00
N CYS A 115 5.11 6.51 8.21
CA CYS A 115 4.81 5.56 9.27
C CYS A 115 4.83 6.25 10.63
N SER A 116 4.24 5.59 11.63
CA SER A 116 4.38 6.02 13.03
C SER A 116 5.80 5.79 13.54
N ASP A 117 6.18 6.49 14.60
CA ASP A 117 7.51 6.31 15.21
C ASP A 117 7.78 4.86 15.61
N ALA A 118 6.75 4.16 16.08
CA ALA A 118 6.86 2.76 16.49
C ALA A 118 7.26 1.83 15.32
N LEU A 119 6.94 2.19 14.09
CA LEU A 119 7.25 1.39 12.90
C LEU A 119 8.57 1.75 12.23
N ILE A 120 9.25 2.80 12.67
CA ILE A 120 10.56 3.18 12.11
C ILE A 120 11.56 2.02 12.12
N PRO A 121 11.77 1.30 13.24
CA PRO A 121 12.71 0.17 13.23
C PRO A 121 12.31 -0.92 12.22
N TYR A 122 11.03 -1.18 12.07
CA TYR A 122 10.51 -2.15 11.10
C TYR A 122 10.90 -1.74 9.67
N TYR A 123 10.61 -0.50 9.27
CA TYR A 123 10.94 -0.04 7.92
C TYR A 123 12.43 0.13 7.69
N LYS A 124 13.20 0.48 8.72
CA LYS A 124 14.67 0.46 8.62
C LYS A 124 15.19 -0.95 8.32
N SER A 125 14.59 -1.99 8.91
CA SER A 125 14.95 -3.37 8.61
C SER A 125 14.68 -3.77 7.16
N LEU A 126 13.81 -3.03 6.45
CA LEU A 126 13.52 -3.22 5.04
C LEU A 126 14.38 -2.33 4.11
N GLY A 127 15.32 -1.57 4.67
CA GLY A 127 16.23 -0.72 3.90
C GLY A 127 15.77 0.74 3.75
N PHE A 128 14.68 1.13 4.40
CA PHE A 128 14.24 2.53 4.41
C PHE A 128 15.02 3.34 5.43
N GLU A 129 15.24 4.61 5.12
CA GLU A 129 15.88 5.58 6.01
C GLU A 129 14.95 6.75 6.25
N LYS A 130 15.02 7.33 7.44
CA LYS A 130 14.31 8.56 7.75
C LYS A 130 14.95 9.73 7.02
N GLU A 131 14.18 10.41 6.19
CA GLU A 131 14.64 11.57 5.43
C GLU A 131 13.58 12.66 5.46
N ASN A 132 14.00 13.91 5.60
CA ASN A 132 13.17 15.12 5.57
C ASN A 132 12.16 15.23 6.73
N ASN A 133 11.49 16.36 6.78
CA ASN A 133 10.45 16.65 7.74
C ASN A 133 9.08 16.66 7.06
N PHE A 134 8.09 16.12 7.75
CA PHE A 134 6.70 16.17 7.34
C PHE A 134 5.98 17.27 8.12
N MET A 135 5.33 18.20 7.40
CA MET A 135 4.58 19.30 8.00
C MET A 135 3.11 19.14 7.67
N ILE A 136 2.24 19.32 8.66
CA ILE A 136 0.80 19.15 8.51
C ILE A 136 0.04 20.33 9.14
N LYS A 137 -1.09 20.67 8.54
CA LYS A 137 -2.06 21.63 9.07
C LYS A 137 -3.46 21.13 8.78
N TYR A 138 -4.31 21.06 9.82
CA TYR A 138 -5.72 20.71 9.68
C TYR A 138 -6.59 21.92 9.47
#